data_34ee7e15140c0c98264157cf7c59c931
#
_entry.id   34ee7e15140c0c98264157cf7c59c931
#
_cell.length_a   1.000
_cell.length_b   1.000
_cell.length_c   1.000
_cell.angle_alpha   90.00
_cell.angle_beta   90.00
_cell.angle_gamma   90.00
#
_symmetry.space_group_name_H-M   'P 1'
#
loop_
_entity.id
_entity.type
_entity.pdbx_description
1 polymer ?
#
loop_
_entity_poly.entity_id
_entity_poly.type
_entity_poly.pdbx_seq_one_letter_code
_entity_poly.pdbx_strand_id
1 'polypeptide(L)'
;MYKLILGGLFLVASASPVSAMMASAGKTGASDALDVSGSFAEQRQAIEKKMADGKTYSELDGKDRSMVKEALERISNVLESGGGVAGLSETQKAAVFNDQETINNILTKAGEDSRLICDRVAPVGSHRKVTSCLTVAERRRMRENTQDAMRKVQGAPSLKSN
;
A
#
# COMPACT_ATOMS: atom_id res chain seq x y z
N MET A 1 -63.86 -12.21 -53.62
CA MET A 1 -62.88 -13.08 -52.93
C MET A 1 -61.50 -12.56 -53.21
N TYR A 2 -61.01 -11.57 -52.45
CA TYR A 2 -59.65 -11.02 -52.55
C TYR A 2 -58.99 -11.13 -51.19
N LYS A 3 -57.92 -11.97 -51.14
CA LYS A 3 -57.02 -12.08 -50.00
C LYS A 3 -55.86 -11.09 -50.17
N LEU A 4 -55.89 -10.02 -49.41
CA LEU A 4 -54.77 -9.07 -49.27
C LEU A 4 -53.79 -9.64 -48.25
N ILE A 5 -52.57 -9.98 -48.75
CA ILE A 5 -51.44 -10.34 -47.90
C ILE A 5 -50.64 -9.07 -47.60
N LEU A 6 -50.73 -8.59 -46.35
CA LEU A 6 -49.86 -7.52 -45.86
C LEU A 6 -48.56 -8.14 -45.35
N GLY A 7 -47.47 -7.89 -46.11
CA GLY A 7 -46.12 -8.22 -45.72
C GLY A 7 -45.61 -7.26 -44.66
N GLY A 8 -45.39 -7.76 -43.44
CA GLY A 8 -44.77 -7.00 -42.39
C GLY A 8 -43.22 -7.03 -42.51
N LEU A 9 -42.65 -5.86 -42.75
CA LEU A 9 -41.18 -5.66 -42.80
C LEU A 9 -40.67 -5.59 -41.37
N PHE A 10 -40.03 -6.66 -40.88
CA PHE A 10 -39.32 -6.66 -39.59
C PHE A 10 -37.95 -6.02 -39.75
N LEU A 11 -37.79 -4.81 -39.23
CA LEU A 11 -36.50 -4.15 -39.02
C LEU A 11 -35.83 -4.74 -37.79
N VAL A 12 -34.85 -5.60 -37.97
CA VAL A 12 -33.99 -6.13 -36.93
C VAL A 12 -32.93 -5.06 -36.61
N ALA A 13 -33.13 -4.32 -35.54
CA ALA A 13 -32.12 -3.44 -34.99
C ALA A 13 -31.08 -4.30 -34.24
N SER A 14 -29.91 -4.52 -34.81
CA SER A 14 -28.75 -5.15 -34.20
C SER A 14 -28.11 -4.16 -33.20
N ALA A 15 -28.45 -4.30 -31.93
CA ALA A 15 -27.75 -3.63 -30.84
C ALA A 15 -26.42 -4.36 -30.57
N SER A 16 -25.30 -3.77 -31.00
CA SER A 16 -23.96 -4.21 -30.62
C SER A 16 -23.69 -3.89 -29.17
N PRO A 17 -23.27 -4.85 -28.32
CA PRO A 17 -22.80 -4.50 -26.99
C PRO A 17 -21.45 -3.80 -27.12
N VAL A 18 -21.40 -2.53 -26.80
CA VAL A 18 -20.17 -1.80 -26.54
C VAL A 18 -19.58 -2.39 -25.26
N SER A 19 -18.62 -3.29 -25.39
CA SER A 19 -17.78 -3.71 -24.26
C SER A 19 -16.96 -2.49 -23.82
N ALA A 20 -17.42 -1.82 -22.79
CA ALA A 20 -16.63 -0.84 -22.07
C ALA A 20 -15.43 -1.58 -21.45
N MET A 21 -14.27 -1.51 -22.10
CA MET A 21 -12.98 -1.78 -21.48
C MET A 21 -12.83 -0.73 -20.37
N MET A 22 -13.25 -1.07 -19.18
CA MET A 22 -12.83 -0.35 -17.97
C MET A 22 -11.32 -0.57 -17.84
N ALA A 23 -10.57 0.45 -18.27
CA ALA A 23 -9.17 0.58 -17.90
C ALA A 23 -9.12 0.49 -16.37
N SER A 24 -8.50 -0.58 -15.88
CA SER A 24 -8.16 -0.73 -14.47
C SER A 24 -7.19 0.40 -14.13
N ALA A 25 -7.73 1.56 -13.74
CA ALA A 25 -6.96 2.58 -13.08
C ALA A 25 -6.39 1.94 -11.82
N GLY A 26 -5.06 1.85 -11.77
CA GLY A 26 -4.34 1.22 -10.69
C GLY A 26 -4.85 1.70 -9.33
N LYS A 27 -5.51 0.82 -8.61
CA LYS A 27 -5.85 0.99 -7.21
C LYS A 27 -4.55 0.89 -6.42
N THR A 28 -3.85 2.01 -6.35
CA THR A 28 -2.76 2.16 -5.39
C THR A 28 -3.40 2.34 -4.01
N GLY A 29 -3.24 1.37 -3.14
CA GLY A 29 -3.27 1.56 -1.70
C GLY A 29 -4.45 1.02 -0.90
N ALA A 30 -5.61 0.67 -1.47
CA ALA A 30 -6.78 0.25 -0.68
C ALA A 30 -7.07 -1.26 -0.69
N SER A 31 -6.35 -2.05 -1.51
CA SER A 31 -6.61 -3.49 -1.66
C SER A 31 -5.65 -4.40 -0.87
N ASP A 32 -4.70 -3.83 -0.16
CA ASP A 32 -3.67 -4.56 0.58
C ASP A 32 -3.90 -4.60 2.09
N ALA A 33 -4.97 -3.99 2.58
CA ALA A 33 -5.32 -4.03 3.99
C ALA A 33 -5.81 -5.44 4.37
N LEU A 34 -5.33 -5.95 5.50
CA LEU A 34 -5.80 -7.20 6.09
C LEU A 34 -7.25 -7.05 6.53
N ASP A 35 -8.08 -8.03 6.17
CA ASP A 35 -9.47 -8.18 6.61
C ASP A 35 -9.68 -9.60 7.14
N VAL A 36 -9.83 -9.72 8.46
CA VAL A 36 -10.02 -11.02 9.12
C VAL A 36 -11.36 -11.69 8.81
N SER A 37 -12.32 -10.98 8.22
CA SER A 37 -13.59 -11.55 7.77
C SER A 37 -13.46 -12.36 6.47
N GLY A 38 -12.37 -12.16 5.72
CA GLY A 38 -12.04 -12.89 4.51
C GLY A 38 -11.16 -14.12 4.74
N SER A 39 -10.49 -14.61 3.69
CA SER A 39 -9.52 -15.70 3.77
C SER A 39 -8.24 -15.23 4.46
N PHE A 40 -8.18 -15.31 5.79
CA PHE A 40 -7.04 -14.85 6.58
C PHE A 40 -5.72 -15.53 6.19
N ALA A 41 -5.75 -16.86 5.96
CA ALA A 41 -4.53 -17.61 5.64
C ALA A 41 -3.87 -17.14 4.34
N GLU A 42 -4.67 -16.85 3.31
CA GLU A 42 -4.15 -16.32 2.02
C GLU A 42 -3.59 -14.90 2.18
N GLN A 43 -4.30 -14.06 2.93
CA GLN A 43 -3.86 -12.69 3.20
C GLN A 43 -2.57 -12.67 4.03
N ARG A 44 -2.46 -13.53 5.06
CA ARG A 44 -1.25 -13.71 5.85
C ARG A 44 -0.07 -14.08 4.96
N GLN A 45 -0.22 -15.08 4.10
CA GLN A 45 0.83 -15.51 3.17
C GLN A 45 1.24 -14.38 2.20
N ALA A 46 0.28 -13.62 1.70
CA ALA A 46 0.56 -12.48 0.82
C ALA A 46 1.35 -11.37 1.55
N ILE A 47 1.00 -11.05 2.79
CA ILE A 47 1.70 -10.09 3.63
C ILE A 47 3.14 -10.57 3.91
N GLU A 48 3.32 -11.82 4.32
CA GLU A 48 4.64 -12.40 4.59
C GLU A 48 5.52 -12.36 3.35
N LYS A 49 4.98 -12.67 2.17
CA LYS A 49 5.69 -12.59 0.89
C LYS A 49 6.11 -11.15 0.57
N LYS A 50 5.22 -10.16 0.75
CA LYS A 50 5.55 -8.74 0.54
C LYS A 50 6.57 -8.22 1.54
N MET A 51 6.54 -8.67 2.79
CA MET A 51 7.59 -8.35 3.77
C MET A 51 8.95 -8.96 3.41
N ALA A 52 8.97 -10.08 2.69
CA ALA A 52 10.19 -10.77 2.30
C ALA A 52 10.79 -10.26 0.97
N ASP A 53 10.03 -9.56 0.12
CA ASP A 53 10.47 -9.14 -1.22
C ASP A 53 11.54 -8.03 -1.22
N GLY A 54 11.76 -7.37 -0.08
CA GLY A 54 12.71 -6.28 0.09
C GLY A 54 12.38 -5.01 -0.69
N LYS A 55 11.19 -4.91 -1.27
CA LYS A 55 10.75 -3.78 -2.11
C LYS A 55 9.49 -3.11 -1.58
N THR A 56 8.42 -3.89 -1.40
CA THR A 56 7.09 -3.36 -1.03
C THR A 56 7.14 -2.63 0.32
N TYR A 57 7.85 -3.20 1.26
CA TYR A 57 8.04 -2.66 2.61
C TYR A 57 9.52 -2.51 2.94
N SER A 58 10.31 -1.89 2.03
CA SER A 58 11.76 -1.70 2.20
C SER A 58 12.13 -0.86 3.42
N GLU A 59 11.23 0.05 3.83
CA GLU A 59 11.38 0.93 4.99
C GLU A 59 10.75 0.35 6.29
N LEU A 60 10.25 -0.88 6.25
CA LEU A 60 9.73 -1.57 7.44
C LEU A 60 10.89 -1.96 8.35
N ASP A 61 10.97 -1.37 9.53
CA ASP A 61 12.02 -1.66 10.49
C ASP A 61 11.87 -3.04 11.15
N GLY A 62 12.92 -3.48 11.86
CA GLY A 62 12.95 -4.80 12.50
C GLY A 62 11.91 -4.95 13.61
N LYS A 63 11.63 -3.88 14.37
CA LYS A 63 10.65 -3.86 15.44
C LYS A 63 9.24 -3.99 14.88
N ASP A 64 8.89 -3.15 13.92
CA ASP A 64 7.57 -3.15 13.27
C ASP A 64 7.33 -4.48 12.55
N ARG A 65 8.37 -5.06 11.91
CA ARG A 65 8.31 -6.39 11.31
C ARG A 65 7.99 -7.50 12.32
N SER A 66 8.60 -7.46 13.50
CA SER A 66 8.31 -8.42 14.60
C SER A 66 6.88 -8.24 15.09
N MET A 67 6.44 -6.98 15.32
CA MET A 67 5.08 -6.69 15.75
C MET A 67 4.02 -7.23 14.77
N VAL A 68 4.23 -7.05 13.46
CA VAL A 68 3.32 -7.59 12.43
C VAL A 68 3.28 -9.11 12.49
N LYS A 69 4.43 -9.79 12.59
CA LYS A 69 4.48 -11.26 12.66
C LYS A 69 3.77 -11.80 13.90
N GLU A 70 4.04 -11.21 15.05
CA GLU A 70 3.40 -11.59 16.32
C GLU A 70 1.88 -11.37 16.29
N ALA A 71 1.42 -10.27 15.71
CA ALA A 71 0.00 -9.99 15.57
C ALA A 71 -0.67 -10.98 14.60
N LEU A 72 -0.05 -11.30 13.46
CA LEU A 72 -0.53 -12.32 12.53
C LEU A 72 -0.63 -13.71 13.18
N GLU A 73 0.34 -14.07 14.02
CA GLU A 73 0.33 -15.33 14.76
C GLU A 73 -0.78 -15.37 15.82
N ARG A 74 -0.97 -14.30 16.60
CA ARG A 74 -2.08 -14.21 17.55
C ARG A 74 -3.43 -14.36 16.87
N ILE A 75 -3.66 -13.66 15.76
CA ILE A 75 -4.90 -13.78 14.98
C ILE A 75 -5.10 -15.23 14.52
N SER A 76 -4.05 -15.88 13.96
CA SER A 76 -4.12 -17.26 13.49
C SER A 76 -4.60 -18.20 14.62
N ASN A 77 -3.93 -18.13 15.76
CA ASN A 77 -4.22 -18.98 16.92
C ASN A 77 -5.65 -18.79 17.44
N VAL A 78 -6.14 -17.55 17.49
CA VAL A 78 -7.49 -17.23 17.94
C VAL A 78 -8.54 -17.71 16.93
N LEU A 79 -8.32 -17.50 15.62
CA LEU A 79 -9.24 -17.95 14.57
C LEU A 79 -9.31 -19.48 14.48
N GLU A 80 -8.18 -20.18 14.61
CA GLU A 80 -8.12 -21.65 14.61
C GLU A 80 -8.86 -22.24 15.81
N SER A 81 -8.67 -21.66 17.01
CA SER A 81 -9.36 -22.13 18.22
C SER A 81 -10.87 -21.87 18.23
N GLY A 82 -11.30 -20.78 17.56
CA GLY A 82 -12.70 -20.38 17.48
C GLY A 82 -13.46 -20.94 16.27
N GLY A 83 -12.79 -21.65 15.35
CA GLY A 83 -13.41 -22.09 14.10
C GLY A 83 -13.78 -20.92 13.15
N GLY A 84 -13.02 -19.83 13.18
CA GLY A 84 -13.22 -18.60 12.42
C GLY A 84 -13.87 -17.48 13.23
N VAL A 85 -14.01 -16.28 12.62
CA VAL A 85 -14.50 -15.07 13.29
C VAL A 85 -15.89 -15.24 13.92
N ALA A 86 -16.77 -16.03 13.29
CA ALA A 86 -18.13 -16.24 13.77
C ALA A 86 -18.19 -16.98 15.11
N GLY A 87 -17.22 -17.84 15.41
CA GLY A 87 -17.16 -18.63 16.65
C GLY A 87 -16.47 -17.93 17.81
N LEU A 88 -15.95 -16.72 17.61
CA LEU A 88 -15.24 -15.97 18.64
C LEU A 88 -16.20 -15.28 19.61
N SER A 89 -15.80 -15.22 20.89
CA SER A 89 -16.41 -14.33 21.88
C SER A 89 -16.17 -12.86 21.50
N GLU A 90 -16.98 -11.93 22.05
CA GLU A 90 -16.83 -10.50 21.78
C GLU A 90 -15.45 -9.96 22.19
N THR A 91 -14.89 -10.48 23.28
CA THR A 91 -13.53 -10.12 23.73
C THR A 91 -12.47 -10.58 22.73
N GLN A 92 -12.60 -11.81 22.20
CA GLN A 92 -11.70 -12.33 21.18
C GLN A 92 -11.82 -11.57 19.87
N LYS A 93 -13.05 -11.25 19.44
CA LYS A 93 -13.28 -10.39 18.25
C LYS A 93 -12.59 -9.05 18.41
N ALA A 94 -12.78 -8.37 19.54
CA ALA A 94 -12.11 -7.10 19.81
C ALA A 94 -10.58 -7.20 19.73
N ALA A 95 -9.99 -8.25 20.31
CA ALA A 95 -8.55 -8.49 20.25
C ALA A 95 -8.06 -8.72 18.82
N VAL A 96 -8.75 -9.53 18.03
CA VAL A 96 -8.42 -9.81 16.62
C VAL A 96 -8.53 -8.55 15.76
N PHE A 97 -9.57 -7.73 15.95
CA PHE A 97 -9.70 -6.46 15.22
C PHE A 97 -8.65 -5.43 15.62
N ASN A 98 -8.24 -5.37 16.88
CA ASN A 98 -7.14 -4.51 17.33
C ASN A 98 -5.79 -4.94 16.71
N ASP A 99 -5.53 -6.24 16.63
CA ASP A 99 -4.33 -6.76 15.95
C ASP A 99 -4.38 -6.49 14.45
N GLN A 100 -5.53 -6.66 13.80
CA GLN A 100 -5.73 -6.28 12.40
C GLN A 100 -5.43 -4.81 12.15
N GLU A 101 -5.97 -3.92 12.98
CA GLU A 101 -5.74 -2.48 12.88
C GLU A 101 -4.26 -2.13 13.05
N THR A 102 -3.59 -2.78 14.02
CA THR A 102 -2.15 -2.62 14.23
C THR A 102 -1.35 -3.01 13.01
N ILE A 103 -1.64 -4.16 12.40
CA ILE A 103 -0.99 -4.64 11.18
C ILE A 103 -1.22 -3.64 10.04
N ASN A 104 -2.47 -3.24 9.82
CA ASN A 104 -2.83 -2.33 8.74
C ASN A 104 -2.14 -0.97 8.86
N ASN A 105 -2.08 -0.40 10.06
CA ASN A 105 -1.39 0.87 10.31
C ASN A 105 0.11 0.78 10.03
N ILE A 106 0.77 -0.27 10.52
CA ILE A 106 2.21 -0.49 10.31
C ILE A 106 2.49 -0.67 8.80
N LEU A 107 1.77 -1.55 8.13
CA LEU A 107 2.02 -1.86 6.72
C LEU A 107 1.67 -0.70 5.79
N THR A 108 0.60 0.05 6.06
CA THR A 108 0.25 1.25 5.29
C THR A 108 1.36 2.28 5.38
N LYS A 109 1.83 2.59 6.60
CA LYS A 109 2.95 3.51 6.80
C LYS A 109 4.23 3.03 6.11
N ALA A 110 4.58 1.75 6.27
CA ALA A 110 5.76 1.18 5.65
C ALA A 110 5.67 1.21 4.11
N GLY A 111 4.50 0.94 3.53
CA GLY A 111 4.25 1.03 2.09
C GLY A 111 4.42 2.46 1.56
N GLU A 112 3.84 3.45 2.24
CA GLU A 112 4.00 4.86 1.89
C GLU A 112 5.46 5.32 1.99
N ASP A 113 6.15 4.97 3.06
CA ASP A 113 7.55 5.29 3.30
C ASP A 113 8.48 4.60 2.28
N SER A 114 8.13 3.39 1.81
CA SER A 114 8.90 2.62 0.81
C SER A 114 8.65 3.05 -0.63
N ARG A 115 7.67 3.91 -0.89
CA ARG A 115 7.34 4.39 -2.23
C ARG A 115 8.50 5.16 -2.84
N LEU A 116 8.96 4.72 -4.03
CA LEU A 116 10.06 5.35 -4.75
C LEU A 116 9.60 6.63 -5.45
N ILE A 117 10.38 7.68 -5.31
CA ILE A 117 10.26 8.93 -6.06
C ILE A 117 11.55 9.13 -6.86
N CYS A 118 11.42 9.17 -8.19
CA CYS A 118 12.55 9.32 -9.10
C CYS A 118 12.59 10.73 -9.69
N ASP A 119 13.73 11.41 -9.54
CA ASP A 119 13.99 12.72 -10.13
C ASP A 119 15.17 12.67 -11.09
N ARG A 120 15.12 13.51 -12.07
CA ARG A 120 16.23 13.70 -13.01
C ARG A 120 17.05 14.91 -12.59
N VAL A 121 18.17 14.66 -11.93
CA VAL A 121 19.04 15.68 -11.34
C VAL A 121 20.37 15.80 -12.10
N ALA A 122 20.95 17.00 -12.14
CA ALA A 122 22.31 17.18 -12.60
C ALA A 122 23.23 17.26 -11.36
N PRO A 123 24.22 16.37 -11.22
CA PRO A 123 25.21 16.48 -10.15
C PRO A 123 25.96 17.81 -10.24
N VAL A 124 26.41 18.33 -9.09
CA VAL A 124 27.17 19.58 -9.04
C VAL A 124 28.40 19.47 -9.95
N GLY A 125 28.58 20.45 -10.81
CA GLY A 125 29.68 20.51 -11.80
C GLY A 125 29.47 19.66 -13.06
N SER A 126 28.29 19.04 -13.26
CA SER A 126 27.98 18.26 -14.45
C SER A 126 26.71 18.78 -15.15
N HIS A 127 26.78 18.87 -16.49
CA HIS A 127 25.61 19.16 -17.33
C HIS A 127 24.80 17.86 -17.65
N ARG A 128 25.33 16.69 -17.30
CA ARG A 128 24.67 15.41 -17.58
C ARG A 128 23.67 15.08 -16.50
N LYS A 129 22.40 15.02 -16.87
CA LYS A 129 21.32 14.61 -15.96
C LYS A 129 21.35 13.11 -15.75
N VAL A 130 21.24 12.69 -14.48
CA VAL A 130 21.09 11.29 -14.06
C VAL A 130 19.76 11.12 -13.35
N THR A 131 19.15 9.94 -13.48
CA THR A 131 17.93 9.61 -12.71
C THR A 131 18.37 9.11 -11.33
N SER A 132 17.85 9.75 -10.28
CA SER A 132 18.03 9.36 -8.89
C SER A 132 16.67 8.99 -8.32
N CYS A 133 16.56 7.77 -7.80
CA CYS A 133 15.35 7.27 -7.14
C CYS A 133 15.64 7.09 -5.66
N LEU A 134 14.80 7.68 -4.82
CA LEU A 134 14.87 7.57 -3.35
C LEU A 134 13.49 7.23 -2.82
N THR A 135 13.42 6.52 -1.70
CA THR A 135 12.16 6.30 -0.99
C THR A 135 11.64 7.61 -0.38
N VAL A 136 10.36 7.64 -0.06
CA VAL A 136 9.76 8.78 0.67
C VAL A 136 10.48 9.00 2.00
N ALA A 137 10.79 7.90 2.71
CA ALA A 137 11.50 7.96 3.99
C ALA A 137 12.94 8.47 3.83
N GLU A 138 13.69 8.01 2.81
CA GLU A 138 15.04 8.51 2.53
C GLU A 138 15.04 10.01 2.24
N ARG A 139 14.08 10.49 1.42
CA ARG A 139 13.95 11.93 1.16
C ARG A 139 13.64 12.73 2.42
N ARG A 140 12.81 12.19 3.31
CA ARG A 140 12.51 12.81 4.61
C ARG A 140 13.78 12.92 5.45
N ARG A 141 14.52 11.81 5.62
CA ARG A 141 15.80 11.78 6.36
C ARG A 141 16.83 12.75 5.79
N MET A 142 16.96 12.84 4.47
CA MET A 142 17.88 13.80 3.84
C MET A 142 17.52 15.24 4.15
N ARG A 143 16.23 15.59 4.11
CA ARG A 143 15.77 16.97 4.46
C ARG A 143 16.04 17.29 5.93
N GLU A 144 15.73 16.38 6.83
CA GLU A 144 15.94 16.54 8.28
C GLU A 144 17.43 16.73 8.58
N ASN A 145 18.30 15.87 8.02
CA ASN A 145 19.75 15.99 8.18
C ASN A 145 20.30 17.33 7.66
N THR A 146 19.79 17.80 6.51
CA THR A 146 20.20 19.10 5.94
C THR A 146 19.76 20.26 6.84
N GLN A 147 18.53 20.23 7.35
CA GLN A 147 18.02 21.23 8.27
C GLN A 147 18.84 21.28 9.57
N ASP A 148 19.17 20.12 10.13
CA ASP A 148 19.97 20.02 11.35
C ASP A 148 21.41 20.51 11.13
N ALA A 149 22.01 20.21 9.98
CA ALA A 149 23.31 20.74 9.59
C ALA A 149 23.28 22.28 9.49
N MET A 150 22.24 22.84 8.85
CA MET A 150 22.07 24.29 8.76
C MET A 150 21.88 24.95 10.15
N ARG A 151 21.06 24.35 11.02
CA ARG A 151 20.88 24.85 12.40
C ARG A 151 22.21 24.88 13.16
N LYS A 152 23.03 23.83 13.02
CA LYS A 152 24.36 23.78 13.68
C LYS A 152 25.28 24.87 13.19
N VAL A 153 25.29 25.17 11.88
CA VAL A 153 26.10 26.24 11.30
C VAL A 153 25.63 27.62 11.75
N GLN A 154 24.30 27.85 11.81
CA GLN A 154 23.73 29.13 12.26
C GLN A 154 23.86 29.37 13.77
N GLY A 155 23.88 28.30 14.57
CA GLY A 155 24.07 28.37 16.03
C GLY A 155 25.52 28.38 16.47
N ALA A 156 26.49 28.22 15.56
CA ALA A 156 27.90 28.33 15.90
C ALA A 156 28.24 29.78 16.25
N PRO A 157 28.90 30.03 17.40
CA PRO A 157 29.30 31.40 17.76
C PRO A 157 30.21 31.95 16.69
N SER A 158 29.86 33.12 16.12
CA SER A 158 30.73 33.83 15.17
C SER A 158 32.11 33.97 15.78
N LEU A 159 33.14 33.42 15.12
CA LEU A 159 34.52 33.65 15.48
C LEU A 159 34.71 35.18 15.37
N LYS A 160 34.82 35.82 16.55
CA LYS A 160 35.23 37.23 16.56
C LYS A 160 36.61 37.29 15.95
N SER A 161 36.72 37.85 14.74
CA SER A 161 37.99 38.22 14.18
C SER A 161 38.59 39.32 15.06
N ASN A 162 39.67 39.02 15.72
CA ASN A 162 40.52 39.96 16.42
C ASN A 162 41.37 40.72 15.40
#